data_abd534e93d75b53cffb73be707de6325
#
_entry.id   abd534e93d75b53cffb73be707de6325
#
_cell.length_a   1.000
_cell.length_b   1.000
_cell.length_c   1.000
_cell.angle_alpha   90.00
_cell.angle_beta   90.00
_cell.angle_gamma   90.00
#
_symmetry.space_group_name_H-M   'P 1'
#
loop_
_entity.id
_entity.type
_entity.pdbx_description
1 polymer ?
#
loop_
_entity_poly.entity_id
_entity_poly.type
_entity_poly.pdbx_seq_one_letter_code
_entity_poly.pdbx_strand_id
1 'polypeptide(L)'
;AAGPKTATQTWPGTPPWPELQPDPGWQQLGQLWGARLAPRNPCGNARLEGLQCYRTERLTLAGLKQLDRPGLITLSHPGGSTTVLVTGLNDAEATVAAGDRVWRLPLEQLDSMWRGDFGTLWRLPPGQRTRLEDGRFGPAAPWLAERLADLQTRGLQVERGASLTEQVKAFQRSQGIDPVGAAGPLTFMQLNRASRVDEPRLGQTPPSS
;
A
#
# COMPACT_ATOMS: atom_id res chain seq x y z
N ALA A 1 -12.20 26.64 -9.93
CA ALA A 1 -10.87 27.01 -10.41
C ALA A 1 -9.98 25.79 -10.30
N ALA A 2 -9.54 25.22 -11.45
CA ALA A 2 -8.59 24.12 -11.48
C ALA A 2 -7.28 24.61 -10.86
N GLY A 3 -6.82 23.95 -9.79
CA GLY A 3 -5.52 24.20 -9.21
C GLY A 3 -4.41 23.97 -10.26
N PRO A 4 -3.22 24.57 -10.08
CA PRO A 4 -2.13 24.43 -11.04
C PRO A 4 -1.79 22.94 -11.19
N LYS A 5 -1.89 22.41 -12.42
CA LYS A 5 -1.43 21.06 -12.73
C LYS A 5 0.09 21.07 -12.53
N THR A 6 0.55 20.46 -11.45
CA THR A 6 1.98 20.30 -11.17
C THR A 6 2.61 19.52 -12.33
N ALA A 7 3.51 20.15 -13.06
CA ALA A 7 4.19 19.50 -14.18
C ALA A 7 5.08 18.36 -13.63
N THR A 8 4.89 17.16 -14.16
CA THR A 8 5.74 16.03 -13.81
C THR A 8 7.13 16.22 -14.41
N GLN A 9 8.15 16.21 -13.56
CA GLN A 9 9.55 16.37 -13.91
C GLN A 9 10.26 15.02 -14.00
N THR A 10 11.41 14.97 -14.65
CA THR A 10 12.31 13.82 -14.56
C THR A 10 13.08 13.90 -13.25
N TRP A 11 13.27 12.76 -12.56
CA TRP A 11 14.05 12.71 -11.33
C TRP A 11 15.46 13.25 -11.57
N PRO A 12 15.95 14.20 -10.76
CA PRO A 12 17.27 14.75 -10.94
C PRO A 12 18.36 13.71 -10.64
N GLY A 13 19.28 13.51 -11.57
CA GLY A 13 20.45 12.62 -11.39
C GLY A 13 21.49 13.15 -10.41
N THR A 14 21.42 14.45 -10.04
CA THR A 14 22.35 15.17 -9.16
C THR A 14 21.59 16.07 -8.18
N PRO A 15 22.20 16.46 -7.03
CA PRO A 15 21.60 17.39 -6.07
C PRO A 15 21.22 18.74 -6.71
N PRO A 16 20.24 19.46 -6.14
CA PRO A 16 19.55 19.18 -4.88
C PRO A 16 18.47 18.11 -5.04
N TRP A 17 18.49 17.14 -4.12
CA TRP A 17 17.48 16.09 -4.06
C TRP A 17 16.20 16.64 -3.42
N PRO A 18 15.00 16.21 -3.90
CA PRO A 18 13.76 16.56 -3.24
C PRO A 18 13.71 15.95 -1.83
N GLU A 19 13.22 16.72 -0.88
CA GLU A 19 13.05 16.28 0.50
C GLU A 19 11.56 16.26 0.87
N LEU A 20 11.12 15.18 1.44
CA LEU A 20 9.82 15.04 2.11
C LEU A 20 10.07 14.55 3.52
N GLN A 21 9.68 15.34 4.51
CA GLN A 21 9.77 14.89 5.90
C GLN A 21 8.80 13.73 6.15
N PRO A 22 9.12 12.76 7.04
CA PRO A 22 8.27 11.57 7.24
C PRO A 22 6.82 11.88 7.63
N ASP A 23 6.60 12.85 8.52
CA ASP A 23 5.26 13.18 9.01
C ASP A 23 4.37 13.83 7.94
N PRO A 24 4.84 14.85 7.16
CA PRO A 24 4.11 15.36 6.01
C PRO A 24 3.86 14.29 4.94
N GLY A 25 4.76 13.31 4.78
CA GLY A 25 4.57 12.19 3.85
C GLY A 25 3.35 11.34 4.21
N TRP A 26 3.17 11.02 5.49
CA TRP A 26 1.99 10.28 5.93
C TRP A 26 0.70 11.09 5.77
N GLN A 27 0.74 12.41 5.98
CA GLN A 27 -0.42 13.27 5.74
C GLN A 27 -0.78 13.31 4.24
N GLN A 28 0.22 13.45 3.38
CA GLN A 28 0.04 13.44 1.94
C GLN A 28 -0.48 12.07 1.45
N LEU A 29 0.04 10.97 1.99
CA LEU A 29 -0.50 9.64 1.74
C LEU A 29 -1.97 9.54 2.20
N GLY A 30 -2.30 10.03 3.41
CA GLY A 30 -3.66 10.04 3.94
C GLY A 30 -4.65 10.75 3.02
N GLN A 31 -4.24 11.87 2.40
CA GLN A 31 -5.08 12.61 1.44
C GLN A 31 -5.48 11.75 0.24
N LEU A 32 -4.57 10.90 -0.28
CA LEU A 32 -4.90 9.97 -1.36
C LEU A 32 -5.97 8.95 -0.94
N TRP A 33 -6.06 8.64 0.36
CA TRP A 33 -7.03 7.73 0.94
C TRP A 33 -8.32 8.43 1.40
N GLY A 34 -8.45 9.73 1.15
CA GLY A 34 -9.55 10.55 1.62
C GLY A 34 -9.56 10.75 3.14
N ALA A 35 -8.42 10.58 3.81
CA ALA A 35 -8.28 10.64 5.26
C ALA A 35 -7.39 11.81 5.71
N ARG A 36 -7.72 12.40 6.87
CA ARG A 36 -6.92 13.44 7.51
C ARG A 36 -6.12 12.85 8.66
N LEU A 37 -4.88 12.47 8.38
CA LEU A 37 -4.01 11.91 9.41
C LEU A 37 -3.40 12.99 10.29
N ALA A 38 -3.33 12.73 11.60
CA ALA A 38 -2.73 13.65 12.56
C ALA A 38 -1.20 13.79 12.34
N PRO A 39 -0.65 15.03 12.42
CA PRO A 39 0.77 15.26 12.16
C PRO A 39 1.71 14.46 13.06
N ARG A 40 1.41 14.39 14.36
CA ARG A 40 2.28 13.76 15.36
C ARG A 40 2.08 12.27 15.54
N ASN A 41 0.94 11.72 15.13
CA ASN A 41 0.64 10.28 15.26
C ASN A 41 -0.27 9.83 14.13
N PRO A 42 0.20 9.85 12.88
CA PRO A 42 -0.63 9.53 11.72
C PRO A 42 -1.23 8.12 11.80
N CYS A 43 -0.45 7.13 12.23
CA CYS A 43 -0.90 5.74 12.30
C CYS A 43 -1.85 5.46 13.47
N GLY A 44 -1.71 6.17 14.58
CA GLY A 44 -2.66 6.07 15.70
C GLY A 44 -4.03 6.61 15.34
N ASN A 45 -4.08 7.70 14.57
CA ASN A 45 -5.31 8.35 14.13
C ASN A 45 -5.95 7.64 12.92
N ALA A 46 -5.18 6.95 12.08
CA ALA A 46 -5.68 6.30 10.86
C ALA A 46 -6.87 5.35 11.13
N ARG A 47 -6.89 4.68 12.28
CA ARG A 47 -7.98 3.76 12.65
C ARG A 47 -9.33 4.44 12.86
N LEU A 48 -9.34 5.69 13.23
CA LEU A 48 -10.58 6.48 13.33
C LEU A 48 -11.22 6.70 11.96
N GLU A 49 -10.39 6.67 10.92
CA GLU A 49 -10.77 6.76 9.51
C GLU A 49 -10.99 5.37 8.85
N GLY A 50 -11.00 4.28 9.64
CA GLY A 50 -11.13 2.91 9.11
C GLY A 50 -9.89 2.41 8.38
N LEU A 51 -8.73 3.01 8.64
CA LEU A 51 -7.46 2.68 7.99
C LEU A 51 -6.45 2.14 9.01
N GLN A 52 -5.50 1.37 8.53
CA GLN A 52 -4.34 0.94 9.31
C GLN A 52 -3.06 1.18 8.52
N CYS A 53 -2.01 1.64 9.22
CA CYS A 53 -0.68 1.68 8.66
C CYS A 53 -0.08 0.28 8.56
N TYR A 54 0.65 0.06 7.46
CA TYR A 54 1.56 -1.06 7.29
C TYR A 54 2.96 -0.53 6.99
N ARG A 55 3.97 -1.14 7.58
CA ARG A 55 5.39 -0.82 7.33
C ARG A 55 6.18 -2.11 7.18
N THR A 56 7.15 -2.09 6.27
CA THR A 56 8.12 -3.17 6.08
C THR A 56 9.46 -2.57 5.63
N GLU A 57 10.54 -3.32 5.82
CA GLU A 57 11.89 -2.95 5.36
C GLU A 57 12.43 -3.93 4.29
N ARG A 58 11.55 -4.81 3.79
CA ARG A 58 11.94 -5.93 2.92
C ARG A 58 11.07 -6.09 1.69
N LEU A 59 10.41 -5.00 1.25
CA LEU A 59 9.60 -5.07 0.05
C LEU A 59 10.51 -5.07 -1.19
N THR A 60 10.21 -5.94 -2.13
CA THR A 60 10.87 -5.94 -3.45
C THR A 60 10.07 -5.11 -4.44
N LEU A 61 10.67 -4.77 -5.59
CA LEU A 61 9.95 -4.11 -6.67
C LEU A 61 8.76 -4.95 -7.17
N ALA A 62 8.94 -6.28 -7.25
CA ALA A 62 7.84 -7.20 -7.57
C ALA A 62 6.73 -7.15 -6.50
N GLY A 63 7.10 -7.10 -5.23
CA GLY A 63 6.16 -6.94 -4.13
C GLY A 63 5.41 -5.59 -4.18
N LEU A 64 6.08 -4.50 -4.54
CA LEU A 64 5.45 -3.20 -4.72
C LEU A 64 4.43 -3.22 -5.86
N LYS A 65 4.78 -3.82 -7.00
CA LYS A 65 3.85 -4.04 -8.13
C LYS A 65 2.64 -4.89 -7.70
N GLN A 66 2.87 -5.94 -6.92
CA GLN A 66 1.83 -6.84 -6.43
C GLN A 66 0.90 -6.17 -5.41
N LEU A 67 1.43 -5.38 -4.49
CA LEU A 67 0.62 -4.61 -3.53
C LEU A 67 -0.22 -3.54 -4.21
N ASP A 68 0.30 -2.95 -5.30
CA ASP A 68 -0.41 -2.01 -6.17
C ASP A 68 -1.10 -0.89 -5.37
N ARG A 69 -0.35 -0.24 -4.46
CA ARG A 69 -0.87 0.84 -3.62
C ARG A 69 0.16 1.92 -3.36
N PRO A 70 -0.28 3.19 -3.24
CA PRO A 70 0.61 4.29 -2.91
C PRO A 70 1.28 4.08 -1.56
N GLY A 71 2.51 4.55 -1.41
CA GLY A 71 3.22 4.45 -0.15
C GLY A 71 4.51 5.24 -0.13
N LEU A 72 5.04 5.39 1.07
CA LEU A 72 6.31 6.07 1.35
C LEU A 72 7.46 5.11 1.20
N ILE A 73 8.50 5.55 0.53
CA ILE A 73 9.80 4.87 0.38
C ILE A 73 10.93 5.85 0.66
N THR A 74 12.10 5.34 1.00
CA THR A 74 13.30 6.14 1.19
C THR A 74 14.32 5.83 0.10
N LEU A 75 14.70 6.84 -0.64
CA LEU A 75 15.71 6.75 -1.70
C LEU A 75 17.07 7.18 -1.15
N SER A 76 18.06 6.31 -1.24
CA SER A 76 19.44 6.59 -0.85
C SER A 76 20.22 7.19 -2.02
N HIS A 77 21.01 8.23 -1.76
CA HIS A 77 21.84 8.91 -2.75
C HIS A 77 23.13 9.43 -2.11
N PRO A 78 24.15 9.88 -2.87
CA PRO A 78 25.45 10.30 -2.31
C PRO A 78 25.37 11.41 -1.26
N GLY A 79 24.33 12.25 -1.29
CA GLY A 79 24.11 13.33 -0.31
C GLY A 79 23.31 12.92 0.92
N GLY A 80 22.88 11.66 1.03
CA GLY A 80 22.05 11.17 2.15
C GLY A 80 20.88 10.31 1.70
N SER A 81 19.70 10.56 2.26
CA SER A 81 18.47 9.85 1.89
C SER A 81 17.28 10.81 1.83
N THR A 82 16.34 10.50 0.97
CA THR A 82 15.12 11.28 0.76
C THR A 82 13.89 10.38 0.81
N THR A 83 12.92 10.69 1.67
CA THR A 83 11.64 10.00 1.68
C THR A 83 10.73 10.62 0.61
N VAL A 84 10.13 9.78 -0.22
CA VAL A 84 9.18 10.18 -1.25
C VAL A 84 7.92 9.32 -1.20
N LEU A 85 6.84 9.84 -1.75
CA LEU A 85 5.57 9.13 -1.90
C LEU A 85 5.47 8.55 -3.31
N VAL A 86 5.45 7.22 -3.44
CA VAL A 86 5.15 6.55 -4.71
C VAL A 86 3.65 6.63 -4.94
N THR A 87 3.25 7.26 -6.06
CA THR A 87 1.86 7.48 -6.43
C THR A 87 1.46 6.77 -7.72
N GLY A 88 2.44 6.30 -8.50
CA GLY A 88 2.22 5.56 -9.73
C GLY A 88 3.37 4.61 -10.02
N LEU A 89 3.08 3.56 -10.76
CA LEU A 89 4.06 2.56 -11.17
C LEU A 89 3.61 1.89 -12.48
N ASN A 90 4.51 1.81 -13.44
CA ASN A 90 4.35 1.03 -14.66
C ASN A 90 5.59 0.16 -14.90
N ASP A 91 5.75 -0.41 -16.08
CA ASP A 91 6.87 -1.30 -16.39
C ASP A 91 8.20 -0.58 -16.66
N ALA A 92 8.19 0.73 -16.83
CA ALA A 92 9.38 1.52 -17.12
C ALA A 92 9.78 2.44 -15.98
N GLU A 93 8.82 3.02 -15.27
CA GLU A 93 9.05 4.09 -14.31
C GLU A 93 8.05 4.09 -13.15
N ALA A 94 8.48 4.67 -12.04
CA ALA A 94 7.63 5.06 -10.92
C ALA A 94 7.33 6.56 -10.96
N THR A 95 6.12 6.94 -10.58
CA THR A 95 5.77 8.33 -10.29
C THR A 95 5.95 8.54 -8.78
N VAL A 96 6.79 9.49 -8.41
CA VAL A 96 7.08 9.84 -7.01
C VAL A 96 6.78 11.30 -6.75
N ALA A 97 6.29 11.59 -5.55
CA ALA A 97 5.96 12.94 -5.11
C ALA A 97 6.70 13.31 -3.82
N ALA A 98 7.09 14.58 -3.70
CA ALA A 98 7.58 15.18 -2.47
C ALA A 98 7.04 16.61 -2.37
N GLY A 99 6.18 16.86 -1.38
CA GLY A 99 5.42 18.09 -1.29
C GLY A 99 4.49 18.26 -2.50
N ASP A 100 4.59 19.39 -3.17
CA ASP A 100 3.83 19.77 -4.36
C ASP A 100 4.47 19.35 -5.69
N ARG A 101 5.64 18.72 -5.64
CA ARG A 101 6.40 18.31 -6.83
C ARG A 101 6.23 16.84 -7.12
N VAL A 102 6.23 16.52 -8.41
CA VAL A 102 6.07 15.15 -8.93
C VAL A 102 7.17 14.84 -9.93
N TRP A 103 7.77 13.66 -9.81
CA TRP A 103 8.82 13.20 -10.72
C TRP A 103 8.50 11.83 -11.29
N ARG A 104 9.03 11.57 -12.48
CA ARG A 104 9.18 10.24 -13.04
C ARG A 104 10.57 9.73 -12.72
N LEU A 105 10.64 8.56 -12.10
CA LEU A 105 11.86 7.87 -11.70
C LEU A 105 11.93 6.54 -12.44
N PRO A 106 12.90 6.35 -13.36
CA PRO A 106 13.10 5.07 -14.03
C PRO A 106 13.27 3.93 -13.03
N LEU A 107 12.71 2.75 -13.33
CA LEU A 107 12.75 1.60 -12.40
C LEU A 107 14.18 1.14 -12.07
N GLU A 108 15.10 1.25 -13.00
CA GLU A 108 16.52 0.94 -12.77
C GLU A 108 17.12 1.87 -11.71
N GLN A 109 16.80 3.17 -11.75
CA GLN A 109 17.23 4.11 -10.73
C GLN A 109 16.52 3.83 -9.40
N LEU A 110 15.22 3.57 -9.41
CA LEU A 110 14.48 3.18 -8.22
C LEU A 110 15.15 1.98 -7.53
N ASP A 111 15.44 0.91 -8.26
CA ASP A 111 16.06 -0.32 -7.74
C ASP A 111 17.46 -0.05 -7.16
N SER A 112 18.22 0.85 -7.77
CA SER A 112 19.55 1.22 -7.28
C SER A 112 19.52 2.05 -5.99
N MET A 113 18.50 2.87 -5.78
CA MET A 113 18.38 3.83 -4.69
C MET A 113 17.53 3.35 -3.52
N TRP A 114 16.58 2.45 -3.76
CA TRP A 114 15.64 1.95 -2.77
C TRP A 114 16.13 0.65 -2.11
N ARG A 115 15.93 0.50 -0.81
CA ARG A 115 16.40 -0.65 -0.02
C ARG A 115 15.28 -1.54 0.51
N GLY A 116 14.04 -1.29 0.08
CA GLY A 116 12.89 -2.14 0.42
C GLY A 116 12.06 -1.64 1.60
N ASP A 117 12.39 -0.48 2.18
CA ASP A 117 11.52 0.18 3.14
C ASP A 117 10.24 0.66 2.45
N PHE A 118 9.10 0.42 3.06
CA PHE A 118 7.80 0.81 2.51
C PHE A 118 6.78 1.05 3.61
N GLY A 119 6.11 2.18 3.54
CA GLY A 119 5.03 2.54 4.44
C GLY A 119 3.75 2.86 3.67
N THR A 120 2.64 2.20 3.99
CA THR A 120 1.35 2.42 3.32
C THR A 120 0.16 2.35 4.28
N LEU A 121 -1.01 2.66 3.76
CA LEU A 121 -2.30 2.49 4.42
C LEU A 121 -3.08 1.34 3.77
N TRP A 122 -4.04 0.80 4.49
CA TRP A 122 -5.01 -0.15 3.97
C TRP A 122 -6.32 -0.05 4.76
N ARG A 123 -7.45 -0.38 4.11
CA ARG A 123 -8.76 -0.34 4.75
C ARG A 123 -8.96 -1.56 5.64
N LEU A 124 -9.36 -1.29 6.87
CA LEU A 124 -9.79 -2.33 7.80
C LEU A 124 -11.14 -2.91 7.35
N PRO A 125 -11.42 -4.18 7.66
CA PRO A 125 -12.75 -4.74 7.52
C PRO A 125 -13.80 -3.89 8.24
N PRO A 126 -15.04 -3.80 7.72
CA PRO A 126 -16.10 -3.03 8.36
C PRO A 126 -16.30 -3.41 9.83
N GLY A 127 -16.43 -2.42 10.70
CA GLY A 127 -16.60 -2.63 12.13
C GLY A 127 -15.32 -2.95 12.92
N GLN A 128 -14.19 -3.19 12.26
CA GLN A 128 -12.91 -3.43 12.91
C GLN A 128 -12.35 -2.10 13.44
N ARG A 129 -12.27 -1.97 14.76
CA ARG A 129 -11.77 -0.75 15.43
C ARG A 129 -10.42 -0.93 16.11
N THR A 130 -10.01 -2.17 16.32
CA THR A 130 -8.72 -2.52 16.90
C THR A 130 -7.73 -2.91 15.82
N ARG A 131 -6.44 -2.80 16.12
CA ARG A 131 -5.39 -3.28 15.21
C ARG A 131 -5.59 -4.77 14.96
N LEU A 132 -5.58 -5.18 13.70
CA LEU A 132 -5.48 -6.59 13.34
C LEU A 132 -4.04 -7.03 13.57
N GLU A 133 -3.89 -7.98 14.47
CA GLU A 133 -2.63 -8.65 14.74
C GLU A 133 -2.55 -9.97 13.96
N ASP A 134 -1.34 -10.41 13.67
CA ASP A 134 -1.13 -11.64 12.93
C ASP A 134 -1.74 -12.83 13.65
N GLY A 135 -2.54 -13.60 12.92
CA GLY A 135 -3.01 -14.91 13.34
C GLY A 135 -4.38 -14.98 13.99
N ARG A 136 -5.04 -13.88 14.25
CA ARG A 136 -6.38 -13.90 14.84
C ARG A 136 -7.40 -13.23 13.94
N PHE A 137 -8.39 -14.00 13.50
CA PHE A 137 -9.46 -13.43 12.67
C PHE A 137 -10.39 -12.51 13.46
N GLY A 138 -10.66 -12.81 14.73
CA GLY A 138 -11.47 -12.00 15.63
C GLY A 138 -12.77 -11.49 14.99
N PRO A 139 -13.12 -10.22 15.21
CA PRO A 139 -14.30 -9.60 14.60
C PRO A 139 -14.29 -9.56 13.07
N ALA A 140 -13.11 -9.70 12.43
CA ALA A 140 -12.98 -9.73 10.99
C ALA A 140 -13.34 -11.08 10.35
N ALA A 141 -13.49 -12.17 11.15
CA ALA A 141 -13.73 -13.51 10.64
C ALA A 141 -14.93 -13.63 9.69
N PRO A 142 -16.13 -13.09 10.01
CA PRO A 142 -17.28 -13.17 9.10
C PRO A 142 -17.02 -12.47 7.77
N TRP A 143 -16.44 -11.28 7.80
CA TRP A 143 -16.09 -10.53 6.58
C TRP A 143 -15.04 -11.29 5.74
N LEU A 144 -14.02 -11.85 6.39
CA LEU A 144 -12.98 -12.64 5.75
C LEU A 144 -13.58 -13.88 5.06
N ALA A 145 -14.45 -14.63 5.75
CA ALA A 145 -15.13 -15.81 5.20
C ALA A 145 -15.99 -15.44 4.00
N GLU A 146 -16.75 -14.36 4.07
CA GLU A 146 -17.58 -13.86 2.97
C GLU A 146 -16.74 -13.53 1.72
N ARG A 147 -15.61 -12.81 1.90
CA ARG A 147 -14.72 -12.45 0.79
C ARG A 147 -14.06 -13.67 0.16
N LEU A 148 -13.62 -14.64 0.97
CA LEU A 148 -13.05 -15.88 0.47
C LEU A 148 -14.09 -16.73 -0.28
N ALA A 149 -15.32 -16.80 0.21
CA ALA A 149 -16.42 -17.48 -0.49
C ALA A 149 -16.71 -16.83 -1.86
N ASP A 150 -16.74 -15.50 -1.93
CA ASP A 150 -16.91 -14.77 -3.18
C ASP A 150 -15.73 -15.03 -4.16
N LEU A 151 -14.51 -15.11 -3.67
CA LEU A 151 -13.33 -15.46 -4.48
C LEU A 151 -13.40 -16.93 -4.98
N GLN A 152 -13.97 -17.86 -4.21
CA GLN A 152 -14.19 -19.23 -4.64
C GLN A 152 -15.14 -19.29 -5.85
N THR A 153 -16.22 -18.49 -5.86
CA THR A 153 -17.11 -18.39 -7.02
C THR A 153 -16.41 -17.83 -8.26
N ARG A 154 -15.30 -17.10 -8.07
CA ARG A 154 -14.46 -16.51 -9.11
C ARG A 154 -13.19 -17.33 -9.43
N GLY A 155 -13.10 -18.56 -8.91
CA GLY A 155 -12.05 -19.51 -9.28
C GLY A 155 -10.96 -19.76 -8.24
N LEU A 156 -11.04 -19.20 -7.03
CA LEU A 156 -10.13 -19.58 -5.95
C LEU A 156 -10.35 -21.05 -5.59
N GLN A 157 -9.34 -21.89 -5.79
CA GLN A 157 -9.40 -23.30 -5.52
C GLN A 157 -9.27 -23.57 -4.01
N VAL A 158 -10.30 -24.17 -3.44
CA VAL A 158 -10.38 -24.55 -2.02
C VAL A 158 -11.08 -25.91 -1.92
N GLU A 159 -10.60 -26.77 -1.03
CA GLU A 159 -11.24 -28.06 -0.77
C GLU A 159 -12.64 -27.86 -0.17
N ARG A 160 -13.57 -28.75 -0.55
CA ARG A 160 -14.95 -28.72 -0.04
C ARG A 160 -14.93 -28.94 1.48
N GLY A 161 -15.59 -28.05 2.22
CA GLY A 161 -15.68 -28.14 3.68
C GLY A 161 -14.40 -27.66 4.42
N ALA A 162 -13.48 -27.03 3.70
CA ALA A 162 -12.27 -26.48 4.30
C ALA A 162 -12.59 -25.47 5.40
N SER A 163 -11.85 -25.54 6.50
CA SER A 163 -11.91 -24.53 7.57
C SER A 163 -11.49 -23.14 7.06
N LEU A 164 -11.86 -22.09 7.80
CA LEU A 164 -11.44 -20.73 7.43
C LEU A 164 -9.90 -20.60 7.33
N THR A 165 -9.17 -21.28 8.21
CA THR A 165 -7.70 -21.34 8.15
C THR A 165 -7.20 -21.93 6.83
N GLU A 166 -7.78 -23.03 6.36
CA GLU A 166 -7.39 -23.65 5.09
C GLU A 166 -7.79 -22.79 3.88
N GLN A 167 -8.94 -22.11 3.95
CA GLN A 167 -9.33 -21.14 2.94
C GLN A 167 -8.34 -19.96 2.86
N VAL A 168 -7.89 -19.46 4.01
CA VAL A 168 -6.84 -18.42 4.08
C VAL A 168 -5.53 -18.92 3.48
N LYS A 169 -5.09 -20.15 3.81
CA LYS A 169 -3.89 -20.74 3.20
C LYS A 169 -4.00 -20.88 1.68
N ALA A 170 -5.16 -21.30 1.18
CA ALA A 170 -5.40 -21.40 -0.26
C ALA A 170 -5.29 -20.02 -0.94
N PHE A 171 -5.89 -19.01 -0.33
CA PHE A 171 -5.78 -17.64 -0.83
C PHE A 171 -4.33 -17.14 -0.77
N GLN A 172 -3.61 -17.33 0.33
CA GLN A 172 -2.21 -16.94 0.48
C GLN A 172 -1.34 -17.58 -0.62
N ARG A 173 -1.50 -18.89 -0.87
CA ARG A 173 -0.80 -19.57 -1.97
C ARG A 173 -1.12 -18.93 -3.33
N SER A 174 -2.38 -18.61 -3.59
CA SER A 174 -2.79 -17.99 -4.85
C SER A 174 -2.19 -16.59 -5.06
N GLN A 175 -1.81 -15.92 -3.99
CA GLN A 175 -1.19 -14.59 -3.99
C GLN A 175 0.34 -14.63 -3.81
N GLY A 176 0.97 -15.81 -3.76
CA GLY A 176 2.41 -15.93 -3.51
C GLY A 176 2.84 -15.47 -2.12
N ILE A 177 1.94 -15.51 -1.15
CA ILE A 177 2.20 -15.24 0.27
C ILE A 177 2.39 -16.58 0.98
N ASP A 178 3.29 -16.63 1.98
CA ASP A 178 3.49 -17.82 2.80
C ASP A 178 2.15 -18.32 3.39
N PRO A 179 1.76 -19.59 3.13
CA PRO A 179 0.45 -20.10 3.48
C PRO A 179 0.36 -20.53 4.97
N VAL A 180 0.58 -19.58 5.86
CA VAL A 180 0.56 -19.80 7.31
C VAL A 180 -0.86 -20.00 7.87
N GLY A 181 -1.89 -19.60 7.13
CA GLY A 181 -3.30 -19.71 7.54
C GLY A 181 -3.76 -18.63 8.52
N ALA A 182 -2.87 -17.74 8.90
CA ALA A 182 -3.15 -16.55 9.68
C ALA A 182 -3.29 -15.34 8.75
N ALA A 183 -4.35 -14.54 8.89
CA ALA A 183 -4.56 -13.37 8.07
C ALA A 183 -3.92 -12.14 8.70
N GLY A 184 -2.69 -11.84 8.32
CA GLY A 184 -2.01 -10.60 8.65
C GLY A 184 -2.29 -9.46 7.66
N PRO A 185 -1.69 -8.27 7.87
CA PRO A 185 -1.90 -7.10 7.02
C PRO A 185 -1.72 -7.37 5.52
N LEU A 186 -0.68 -8.11 5.12
CA LEU A 186 -0.45 -8.49 3.71
C LEU A 186 -1.61 -9.29 3.14
N THR A 187 -2.11 -10.27 3.90
CA THR A 187 -3.27 -11.07 3.47
C THR A 187 -4.50 -10.20 3.27
N PHE A 188 -4.80 -9.29 4.20
CA PHE A 188 -5.92 -8.37 4.08
C PHE A 188 -5.75 -7.38 2.94
N MET A 189 -4.56 -6.84 2.72
CA MET A 189 -4.28 -5.94 1.60
C MET A 189 -4.51 -6.62 0.25
N GLN A 190 -4.04 -7.87 0.09
CA GLN A 190 -4.29 -8.65 -1.13
C GLN A 190 -5.76 -9.04 -1.27
N LEU A 191 -6.43 -9.35 -0.16
CA LEU A 191 -7.86 -9.66 -0.17
C LEU A 191 -8.69 -8.43 -0.57
N ASN A 192 -8.38 -7.25 -0.04
CA ASN A 192 -8.99 -5.99 -0.45
C ASN A 192 -8.82 -5.75 -1.95
N ARG A 193 -7.62 -6.02 -2.49
CA ARG A 193 -7.36 -5.91 -3.92
C ARG A 193 -8.19 -6.91 -4.73
N ALA A 194 -8.16 -8.18 -4.36
CA ALA A 194 -8.91 -9.24 -5.04
C ALA A 194 -10.44 -9.04 -4.96
N SER A 195 -10.92 -8.49 -3.87
CA SER A 195 -12.34 -8.19 -3.63
C SER A 195 -12.76 -6.81 -4.15
N ARG A 196 -11.86 -6.09 -4.83
CA ARG A 196 -12.11 -4.75 -5.40
C ARG A 196 -12.62 -3.74 -4.36
N VAL A 197 -12.10 -3.82 -3.13
CA VAL A 197 -12.34 -2.78 -2.13
C VAL A 197 -11.79 -1.46 -2.69
N ASP A 198 -12.55 -0.38 -2.51
CA ASP A 198 -12.17 0.94 -2.98
C ASP A 198 -10.96 1.47 -2.19
N GLU A 199 -9.80 1.33 -2.78
CA GLU A 199 -8.49 1.75 -2.27
C GLU A 199 -7.67 2.37 -3.40
N PRO A 200 -6.84 3.38 -3.13
CA PRO A 200 -5.93 3.94 -4.12
C PRO A 200 -4.99 2.88 -4.72
N ARG A 201 -4.73 2.96 -6.02
CA ARG A 201 -3.88 2.03 -6.78
C ARG A 201 -2.78 2.79 -7.52
N LEU A 202 -1.61 2.15 -7.69
CA LEU A 202 -0.48 2.74 -8.39
C LEU A 202 -0.70 2.86 -9.90
N GLY A 203 -1.49 1.98 -10.50
CA GLY A 203 -1.81 2.00 -11.92
C GLY A 203 -2.97 2.94 -12.30
N GLN A 204 -3.61 3.59 -11.32
CA GLN A 204 -4.73 4.50 -11.57
C GLN A 204 -4.25 5.94 -11.47
N THR A 205 -4.50 6.74 -12.51
CA THR A 205 -4.38 8.20 -12.38
C THR A 205 -5.41 8.64 -11.33
N PRO A 206 -5.02 9.42 -10.31
CA PRO A 206 -6.00 9.93 -9.36
C PRO A 206 -7.10 10.68 -10.09
N PRO A 207 -8.38 10.56 -9.68
CA PRO A 207 -9.47 11.29 -10.31
C PRO A 207 -9.15 12.78 -10.27
N SER A 208 -9.28 13.42 -11.42
CA SER A 208 -9.14 14.87 -11.56
C SER A 208 -10.25 15.51 -10.74
N SER A 209 -9.91 16.14 -9.61
CA SER A 209 -10.84 16.92 -8.79
C SER A 209 -11.21 18.23 -9.49
#